data_c068e06e376ceca9d13440abd26d80b1
#
_entry.id   c068e06e376ceca9d13440abd26d80b1
#
_cell.length_a   1.000
_cell.length_b   1.000
_cell.length_c   1.000
_cell.angle_alpha   90.00
_cell.angle_beta   90.00
_cell.angle_gamma   90.00
#
_symmetry.space_group_name_H-M   'P 1'
#
loop_
_entity.id
_entity.type
_entity.pdbx_description
1 polymer ?
#
loop_
_entity_poly.entity_id
_entity_poly.type
_entity_poly.pdbx_seq_one_letter_code
_entity_poly.pdbx_strand_id
1 'polypeptide(L)'
;MKVAVVGATGMVGEIMLQVLAERNFPVTELIPVASEKSVGKEIEWKGKSYKVVGLQTAVNLKPEIALFSAGGETSLEWAPKFAAAGTTVIDNSSAWRMDPTKKLIVPEINASVLTKDDKIIANPNCSTIQMVMALAPLHAKYDIKRIVVSTYQSITGTGVKAVQQLENEYAGIQGDMAYKYPIHRNAIPQCDSFEENGYTKEEMKLVRETQKILNDKTIAVTATAIRIPVVGGHSEAVNIEFENDFDVNEVRQILHNTSGVTVQDNLDTYTYPMPIFAQGKDDVFVGRIRRDESQPNTINMWIVSDNLRKGAATNTIQIAEYLIANNLV
;
A
#
# COMPACT_ATOMS: atom_id res chain seq x y z
N MET A 1 -3.09 10.08 -22.58
CA MET A 1 -4.30 10.26 -21.77
C MET A 1 -4.10 11.36 -20.73
N LYS A 2 -5.18 12.01 -20.30
CA LYS A 2 -5.15 12.99 -19.21
C LYS A 2 -5.18 12.25 -17.87
N VAL A 3 -4.21 12.54 -17.00
CA VAL A 3 -4.11 11.92 -15.68
C VAL A 3 -4.07 12.99 -14.61
N ALA A 4 -4.99 12.91 -13.66
CA ALA A 4 -4.95 13.75 -12.46
C ALA A 4 -4.25 13.00 -11.31
N VAL A 5 -3.38 13.68 -10.58
CA VAL A 5 -2.79 13.20 -9.32
C VAL A 5 -3.31 14.09 -8.20
N VAL A 6 -4.25 13.58 -7.43
CA VAL A 6 -4.89 14.31 -6.32
C VAL A 6 -4.11 14.06 -5.03
N GLY A 7 -3.59 15.14 -4.45
CA GLY A 7 -2.59 15.08 -3.38
C GLY A 7 -1.15 15.11 -3.93
N ALA A 8 -0.93 15.68 -5.10
CA ALA A 8 0.35 15.70 -5.82
C ALA A 8 1.53 16.30 -5.04
N THR A 9 1.27 17.15 -4.04
CA THR A 9 2.29 17.77 -3.18
C THR A 9 2.56 17.00 -1.88
N GLY A 10 1.96 15.83 -1.72
CA GLY A 10 2.19 14.95 -0.57
C GLY A 10 3.17 13.83 -0.91
N MET A 11 3.73 13.16 0.11
CA MET A 11 4.76 12.11 -0.06
C MET A 11 4.35 11.03 -1.08
N VAL A 12 3.15 10.49 -0.98
CA VAL A 12 2.67 9.45 -1.92
C VAL A 12 2.42 10.05 -3.31
N GLY A 13 1.91 11.30 -3.39
CA GLY A 13 1.70 12.00 -4.65
C GLY A 13 2.99 12.24 -5.43
N GLU A 14 4.06 12.62 -4.72
CA GLU A 14 5.40 12.78 -5.31
C GLU A 14 5.94 11.44 -5.85
N ILE A 15 5.77 10.35 -5.09
CA ILE A 15 6.16 9.01 -5.55
C ILE A 15 5.26 8.56 -6.72
N MET A 16 3.97 8.89 -6.76
CA MET A 16 3.12 8.61 -7.93
C MET A 16 3.66 9.30 -9.18
N LEU A 17 4.06 10.57 -9.10
CA LEU A 17 4.66 11.29 -10.22
C LEU A 17 5.97 10.63 -10.69
N GLN A 18 6.80 10.21 -9.74
CA GLN A 18 8.04 9.48 -10.03
C GLN A 18 7.76 8.15 -10.73
N VAL A 19 6.88 7.32 -10.17
CA VAL A 19 6.54 5.98 -10.72
C VAL A 19 5.85 6.08 -12.08
N LEU A 20 4.97 7.07 -12.31
CA LEU A 20 4.40 7.36 -13.65
C LEU A 20 5.50 7.64 -14.68
N ALA A 21 6.58 8.33 -14.28
CA ALA A 21 7.71 8.62 -15.16
C ALA A 21 8.57 7.37 -15.41
N GLU A 22 8.95 6.64 -14.37
CA GLU A 22 9.78 5.43 -14.42
C GLU A 22 9.14 4.32 -15.26
N ARG A 23 7.82 4.13 -15.12
CA ARG A 23 7.04 3.12 -15.84
C ARG A 23 6.63 3.55 -17.24
N ASN A 24 7.04 4.75 -17.67
CA ASN A 24 6.63 5.31 -18.96
C ASN A 24 5.12 5.29 -19.20
N PHE A 25 4.33 5.53 -18.12
CA PHE A 25 2.88 5.57 -18.21
C PHE A 25 2.44 6.58 -19.29
N PRO A 26 1.42 6.29 -20.14
CA PRO A 26 1.08 7.07 -21.33
C PRO A 26 0.35 8.38 -20.99
N VAL A 27 0.95 9.23 -20.16
CA VAL A 27 0.42 10.56 -19.81
C VAL A 27 0.67 11.52 -20.98
N THR A 28 -0.39 12.06 -21.57
CA THR A 28 -0.32 13.16 -22.57
C THR A 28 -0.52 14.52 -21.89
N GLU A 29 -1.29 14.57 -20.81
CA GLU A 29 -1.54 15.76 -20.01
C GLU A 29 -1.57 15.38 -18.52
N LEU A 30 -0.66 15.94 -17.72
CA LEU A 30 -0.63 15.78 -16.28
C LEU A 30 -1.41 16.93 -15.61
N ILE A 31 -2.30 16.58 -14.69
CA ILE A 31 -3.08 17.53 -13.89
C ILE A 31 -2.73 17.31 -12.40
N PRO A 32 -1.72 18.01 -11.86
CA PRO A 32 -1.42 17.94 -10.44
C PRO A 32 -2.48 18.70 -9.64
N VAL A 33 -3.08 18.04 -8.65
CA VAL A 33 -4.18 18.56 -7.84
C VAL A 33 -3.78 18.55 -6.38
N ALA A 34 -4.03 19.66 -5.68
CA ALA A 34 -3.81 19.74 -4.25
C ALA A 34 -4.82 20.69 -3.58
N SER A 35 -4.68 20.87 -2.27
CA SER A 35 -5.49 21.83 -1.49
C SER A 35 -5.28 23.27 -1.97
N GLU A 36 -6.26 24.14 -1.69
CA GLU A 36 -6.22 25.57 -2.06
C GLU A 36 -4.93 26.29 -1.67
N LYS A 37 -4.28 25.88 -0.57
CA LYS A 37 -2.98 26.42 -0.13
C LYS A 37 -1.83 26.15 -1.10
N SER A 38 -1.98 25.18 -1.97
CA SER A 38 -0.95 24.76 -2.95
C SER A 38 -1.34 25.10 -4.39
N VAL A 39 -2.54 25.61 -4.64
CA VAL A 39 -2.98 26.03 -5.98
C VAL A 39 -2.05 27.13 -6.50
N GLY A 40 -1.65 27.00 -7.76
CA GLY A 40 -0.72 27.91 -8.44
C GLY A 40 0.76 27.59 -8.24
N LYS A 41 1.14 26.71 -7.30
CA LYS A 41 2.51 26.18 -7.22
C LYS A 41 2.85 25.41 -8.49
N GLU A 42 4.11 25.36 -8.84
CA GLU A 42 4.60 24.59 -9.98
C GLU A 42 5.25 23.29 -9.53
N ILE A 43 5.00 22.23 -10.28
CA ILE A 43 5.62 20.92 -10.12
C ILE A 43 6.35 20.58 -11.41
N GLU A 44 7.65 20.30 -11.31
CA GLU A 44 8.45 19.84 -12.43
C GLU A 44 8.21 18.32 -12.64
N TRP A 45 7.85 17.93 -13.85
CA TRP A 45 7.69 16.52 -14.22
C TRP A 45 8.11 16.26 -15.68
N LYS A 46 9.02 15.32 -15.88
CA LYS A 46 9.61 15.00 -17.21
C LYS A 46 10.12 16.25 -17.96
N GLY A 47 10.78 17.18 -17.23
CA GLY A 47 11.35 18.39 -17.80
C GLY A 47 10.33 19.46 -18.22
N LYS A 48 9.10 19.36 -17.75
CA LYS A 48 8.04 20.36 -17.96
C LYS A 48 7.47 20.80 -16.62
N SER A 49 7.12 22.10 -16.54
CA SER A 49 6.44 22.68 -15.39
C SER A 49 4.93 22.57 -15.54
N TYR A 50 4.25 22.14 -14.46
CA TYR A 50 2.81 21.98 -14.38
C TYR A 50 2.28 22.75 -13.18
N LYS A 51 1.27 23.61 -13.38
CA LYS A 51 0.62 24.31 -12.28
C LYS A 51 -0.33 23.40 -11.52
N VAL A 52 -0.22 23.43 -10.21
CA VAL A 52 -1.16 22.75 -9.31
C VAL A 52 -2.51 23.45 -9.40
N VAL A 53 -3.57 22.67 -9.59
CA VAL A 53 -4.95 23.14 -9.65
C VAL A 53 -5.77 22.64 -8.45
N GLY A 54 -6.89 23.30 -8.20
CA GLY A 54 -7.88 22.85 -7.21
C GLY A 54 -8.75 21.70 -7.73
N LEU A 55 -9.43 21.02 -6.82
CA LEU A 55 -10.25 19.84 -7.09
C LEU A 55 -11.37 20.12 -8.11
N GLN A 56 -12.11 21.23 -7.98
CA GLN A 56 -13.19 21.58 -8.91
C GLN A 56 -12.66 21.82 -10.34
N THR A 57 -11.53 22.50 -10.45
CA THR A 57 -10.88 22.71 -11.76
C THR A 57 -10.49 21.37 -12.40
N ALA A 58 -9.92 20.45 -11.61
CA ALA A 58 -9.53 19.14 -12.11
C ALA A 58 -10.75 18.32 -12.59
N VAL A 59 -11.88 18.34 -11.87
CA VAL A 59 -13.14 17.71 -12.35
C VAL A 59 -13.58 18.28 -13.69
N ASN A 60 -13.52 19.62 -13.84
CA ASN A 60 -13.93 20.30 -15.06
C ASN A 60 -13.03 19.96 -16.28
N LEU A 61 -11.75 19.62 -16.03
CA LEU A 61 -10.78 19.19 -17.04
C LEU A 61 -11.02 17.75 -17.54
N LYS A 62 -11.89 16.99 -16.84
CA LYS A 62 -12.32 15.63 -17.18
C LYS A 62 -11.14 14.70 -17.50
N PRO A 63 -10.20 14.43 -16.54
CA PRO A 63 -9.16 13.43 -16.75
C PRO A 63 -9.78 12.06 -16.99
N GLU A 64 -9.11 11.23 -17.78
CA GLU A 64 -9.54 9.84 -18.00
C GLU A 64 -9.31 9.01 -16.72
N ILE A 65 -8.20 9.27 -16.03
CA ILE A 65 -7.84 8.62 -14.75
C ILE A 65 -7.50 9.69 -13.71
N ALA A 66 -7.93 9.46 -12.47
CA ALA A 66 -7.53 10.24 -11.31
C ALA A 66 -6.97 9.34 -10.20
N LEU A 67 -5.70 9.56 -9.84
CA LEU A 67 -4.98 8.86 -8.77
C LEU A 67 -5.11 9.69 -7.49
N PHE A 68 -5.83 9.17 -6.50
CA PHE A 68 -6.15 9.88 -5.26
C PHE A 68 -5.21 9.48 -4.12
N SER A 69 -4.60 10.48 -3.47
CA SER A 69 -3.86 10.35 -2.22
C SER A 69 -4.03 11.62 -1.36
N ALA A 70 -5.27 11.99 -1.05
CA ALA A 70 -5.61 13.23 -0.36
C ALA A 70 -6.46 13.02 0.92
N GLY A 71 -6.49 11.80 1.43
CA GLY A 71 -7.24 11.42 2.63
C GLY A 71 -8.71 11.05 2.36
N GLY A 72 -9.33 10.39 3.35
CA GLY A 72 -10.65 9.78 3.21
C GLY A 72 -11.78 10.79 3.02
N GLU A 73 -11.77 11.90 3.77
CA GLU A 73 -12.81 12.93 3.64
C GLU A 73 -12.83 13.56 2.25
N THR A 74 -11.66 13.91 1.73
CA THR A 74 -11.52 14.43 0.35
C THR A 74 -11.99 13.39 -0.67
N SER A 75 -11.66 12.13 -0.47
CA SER A 75 -12.06 11.08 -1.39
C SER A 75 -13.57 10.84 -1.37
N LEU A 76 -14.20 10.80 -0.20
CA LEU A 76 -15.66 10.65 -0.08
C LEU A 76 -16.42 11.78 -0.78
N GLU A 77 -15.92 13.01 -0.68
CA GLU A 77 -16.55 14.16 -1.32
C GLU A 77 -16.31 14.22 -2.83
N TRP A 78 -15.07 13.96 -3.29
CA TRP A 78 -14.65 14.29 -4.65
C TRP A 78 -14.58 13.11 -5.60
N ALA A 79 -14.29 11.90 -5.16
CA ALA A 79 -14.24 10.74 -6.04
C ALA A 79 -15.57 10.52 -6.78
N PRO A 80 -16.76 10.66 -6.16
CA PRO A 80 -18.02 10.59 -6.88
C PRO A 80 -18.20 11.70 -7.94
N LYS A 81 -17.68 12.91 -7.68
CA LYS A 81 -17.77 14.03 -8.65
C LYS A 81 -16.90 13.75 -9.88
N PHE A 82 -15.69 13.22 -9.69
CA PHE A 82 -14.82 12.77 -10.78
C PHE A 82 -15.48 11.62 -11.57
N ALA A 83 -16.01 10.62 -10.88
CA ALA A 83 -16.69 9.48 -11.50
C ALA A 83 -17.91 9.92 -12.32
N ALA A 84 -18.73 10.84 -11.81
CA ALA A 84 -19.87 11.43 -12.53
C ALA A 84 -19.45 12.24 -13.78
N ALA A 85 -18.23 12.80 -13.77
CA ALA A 85 -17.65 13.48 -14.94
C ALA A 85 -17.06 12.52 -15.98
N GLY A 86 -17.08 11.20 -15.72
CA GLY A 86 -16.58 10.15 -16.60
C GLY A 86 -15.16 9.65 -16.26
N THR A 87 -14.52 10.20 -15.23
CA THR A 87 -13.18 9.83 -14.78
C THR A 87 -13.21 8.51 -14.01
N THR A 88 -12.24 7.63 -14.26
CA THR A 88 -11.98 6.47 -13.39
C THR A 88 -11.04 6.89 -12.26
N VAL A 89 -11.49 6.74 -11.02
CA VAL A 89 -10.74 7.10 -9.80
C VAL A 89 -10.11 5.86 -9.19
N ILE A 90 -8.82 5.94 -8.86
CA ILE A 90 -8.11 4.92 -8.08
C ILE A 90 -7.66 5.59 -6.78
N ASP A 91 -8.21 5.15 -5.65
CA ASP A 91 -8.09 5.83 -4.37
C ASP A 91 -7.25 5.07 -3.35
N ASN A 92 -6.23 5.74 -2.81
CA ASN A 92 -5.35 5.19 -1.77
C ASN A 92 -5.88 5.38 -0.35
N SER A 93 -6.95 6.14 -0.16
CA SER A 93 -7.54 6.30 1.18
C SER A 93 -8.29 5.04 1.63
N SER A 94 -8.68 5.00 2.88
CA SER A 94 -9.51 3.91 3.39
C SER A 94 -11.01 4.06 3.08
N ALA A 95 -11.41 5.15 2.43
CA ALA A 95 -12.81 5.54 2.27
C ALA A 95 -13.68 4.47 1.59
N TRP A 96 -13.15 3.82 0.56
CA TRP A 96 -13.91 2.89 -0.30
C TRP A 96 -13.54 1.42 -0.09
N ARG A 97 -12.50 1.12 0.69
CA ARG A 97 -11.94 -0.23 0.79
C ARG A 97 -12.95 -1.27 1.25
N MET A 98 -13.81 -0.92 2.21
CA MET A 98 -14.82 -1.84 2.75
C MET A 98 -16.23 -1.61 2.18
N ASP A 99 -16.40 -0.66 1.25
CA ASP A 99 -17.65 -0.52 0.51
C ASP A 99 -17.86 -1.80 -0.35
N PRO A 100 -18.99 -2.51 -0.18
CA PRO A 100 -19.26 -3.75 -0.92
C PRO A 100 -19.45 -3.54 -2.42
N THR A 101 -19.74 -2.31 -2.86
CA THR A 101 -19.91 -1.96 -4.27
C THR A 101 -18.61 -1.56 -4.96
N LYS A 102 -17.52 -1.37 -4.19
CA LYS A 102 -16.22 -0.94 -4.71
C LYS A 102 -15.23 -2.09 -4.66
N LYS A 103 -14.45 -2.21 -5.73
CA LYS A 103 -13.39 -3.24 -5.83
C LYS A 103 -12.16 -2.79 -5.07
N LEU A 104 -11.56 -3.71 -4.30
CA LEU A 104 -10.31 -3.54 -3.56
C LEU A 104 -9.24 -4.37 -4.27
N ILE A 105 -8.26 -3.70 -4.91
CA ILE A 105 -7.46 -4.34 -5.95
C ILE A 105 -5.96 -4.38 -5.63
N VAL A 106 -5.40 -5.58 -5.73
CA VAL A 106 -3.97 -5.83 -5.92
C VAL A 106 -3.84 -6.50 -7.29
N PRO A 107 -3.24 -5.83 -8.29
CA PRO A 107 -3.32 -6.26 -9.69
C PRO A 107 -2.89 -7.69 -9.94
N GLU A 108 -1.84 -8.15 -9.29
CA GLU A 108 -1.28 -9.50 -9.42
C GLU A 108 -2.22 -10.59 -8.87
N ILE A 109 -3.21 -10.21 -8.05
CA ILE A 109 -4.08 -11.17 -7.34
C ILE A 109 -5.48 -11.19 -7.95
N ASN A 110 -6.12 -10.02 -8.09
CA ASN A 110 -7.55 -9.96 -8.33
C ASN A 110 -8.02 -8.90 -9.34
N ALA A 111 -7.12 -8.31 -10.16
CA ALA A 111 -7.54 -7.30 -11.14
C ALA A 111 -8.54 -7.80 -12.18
N SER A 112 -8.62 -9.12 -12.42
CA SER A 112 -9.55 -9.74 -13.36
C SER A 112 -11.03 -9.51 -13.02
N VAL A 113 -11.34 -9.06 -11.80
CA VAL A 113 -12.73 -8.71 -11.39
C VAL A 113 -13.18 -7.31 -11.84
N LEU A 114 -12.23 -6.50 -12.39
CA LEU A 114 -12.51 -5.14 -12.84
C LEU A 114 -13.30 -5.12 -14.16
N THR A 115 -14.21 -4.16 -14.26
CA THR A 115 -15.05 -3.91 -15.42
C THR A 115 -15.03 -2.42 -15.78
N LYS A 116 -15.60 -2.04 -16.93
CA LYS A 116 -15.75 -0.63 -17.35
C LYS A 116 -16.63 0.21 -16.42
N ASP A 117 -17.50 -0.45 -15.66
CA ASP A 117 -18.43 0.21 -14.75
C ASP A 117 -17.80 0.58 -13.41
N ASP A 118 -16.60 0.06 -13.12
CA ASP A 118 -15.86 0.36 -11.90
C ASP A 118 -15.20 1.73 -11.98
N LYS A 119 -15.95 2.80 -11.69
CA LYS A 119 -15.46 4.19 -11.76
C LYS A 119 -14.77 4.68 -10.48
N ILE A 120 -14.88 3.95 -9.38
CA ILE A 120 -14.11 4.19 -8.13
C ILE A 120 -13.55 2.86 -7.68
N ILE A 121 -12.21 2.76 -7.69
CA ILE A 121 -11.46 1.55 -7.35
C ILE A 121 -10.60 1.85 -6.14
N ALA A 122 -10.66 1.00 -5.11
CA ALA A 122 -9.89 1.17 -3.90
C ALA A 122 -8.53 0.47 -4.01
N ASN A 123 -7.48 1.20 -3.63
CA ASN A 123 -6.14 0.68 -3.40
C ASN A 123 -6.03 0.25 -1.93
N PRO A 124 -5.57 -0.97 -1.61
CA PRO A 124 -5.53 -1.46 -0.25
C PRO A 124 -4.53 -0.73 0.67
N ASN A 125 -4.56 -1.06 1.95
CA ASN A 125 -3.57 -0.65 2.94
C ASN A 125 -2.18 -1.18 2.58
N CYS A 126 -1.13 -0.39 2.85
CA CYS A 126 0.24 -0.71 2.48
C CYS A 126 0.74 -2.04 3.07
N SER A 127 0.46 -2.29 4.35
CA SER A 127 0.81 -3.55 5.00
C SER A 127 -0.02 -4.70 4.44
N THR A 128 -1.31 -4.49 4.17
CA THR A 128 -2.14 -5.52 3.54
C THR A 128 -1.60 -5.92 2.16
N ILE A 129 -1.23 -4.96 1.31
CA ILE A 129 -0.71 -5.26 -0.05
C ILE A 129 0.50 -6.17 0.04
N GLN A 130 1.52 -5.80 0.82
CA GLN A 130 2.75 -6.59 0.89
C GLN A 130 2.50 -7.99 1.45
N MET A 131 1.64 -8.13 2.46
CA MET A 131 1.29 -9.42 3.04
C MET A 131 0.58 -10.30 2.01
N VAL A 132 -0.51 -9.84 1.39
CA VAL A 132 -1.30 -10.66 0.48
C VAL A 132 -0.55 -11.02 -0.81
N MET A 133 0.42 -10.22 -1.25
CA MET A 133 1.29 -10.56 -2.37
C MET A 133 2.07 -11.86 -2.14
N ALA A 134 2.56 -12.07 -0.92
CA ALA A 134 3.23 -13.31 -0.54
C ALA A 134 2.23 -14.45 -0.24
N LEU A 135 1.06 -14.12 0.32
CA LEU A 135 0.12 -15.12 0.82
C LEU A 135 -0.85 -15.66 -0.23
N ALA A 136 -1.25 -14.86 -1.22
CA ALA A 136 -2.23 -15.28 -2.23
C ALA A 136 -1.84 -16.57 -2.98
N PRO A 137 -0.61 -16.73 -3.50
CA PRO A 137 -0.21 -17.97 -4.18
C PRO A 137 -0.15 -19.18 -3.24
N LEU A 138 0.15 -18.95 -1.95
CA LEU A 138 0.18 -20.01 -0.95
C LEU A 138 -1.25 -20.41 -0.53
N HIS A 139 -2.16 -19.43 -0.43
CA HIS A 139 -3.58 -19.70 -0.17
C HIS A 139 -4.21 -20.53 -1.29
N ALA A 140 -3.93 -20.18 -2.53
CA ALA A 140 -4.43 -20.92 -3.70
C ALA A 140 -3.98 -22.42 -3.73
N LYS A 141 -2.89 -22.76 -3.03
CA LYS A 141 -2.36 -24.13 -3.02
C LYS A 141 -2.62 -24.90 -1.73
N TYR A 142 -2.52 -24.22 -0.59
CA TYR A 142 -2.51 -24.90 0.72
C TYR A 142 -3.70 -24.56 1.60
N ASP A 143 -4.57 -23.63 1.18
CA ASP A 143 -5.73 -23.13 1.92
C ASP A 143 -5.36 -22.56 3.30
N ILE A 144 -5.21 -21.24 3.37
CA ILE A 144 -4.87 -20.55 4.62
C ILE A 144 -6.07 -20.59 5.57
N LYS A 145 -5.83 -21.10 6.76
CA LYS A 145 -6.79 -21.18 7.85
C LYS A 145 -6.65 -19.98 8.82
N ARG A 146 -5.40 -19.64 9.18
CA ARG A 146 -5.14 -18.59 10.17
C ARG A 146 -3.87 -17.82 9.85
N ILE A 147 -3.90 -16.50 10.11
CA ILE A 147 -2.77 -15.58 10.00
C ILE A 147 -2.59 -14.85 11.32
N VAL A 148 -1.37 -14.87 11.86
CA VAL A 148 -0.94 -13.99 12.94
C VAL A 148 0.13 -13.08 12.37
N VAL A 149 -0.08 -11.78 12.39
CA VAL A 149 0.88 -10.81 11.84
C VAL A 149 1.24 -9.74 12.86
N SER A 150 2.54 -9.52 13.02
CA SER A 150 3.08 -8.34 13.71
C SER A 150 3.77 -7.46 12.69
N THR A 151 3.31 -6.21 12.53
CA THR A 151 3.91 -5.27 11.59
C THR A 151 4.86 -4.32 12.30
N TYR A 152 6.00 -4.04 11.68
CA TYR A 152 7.01 -3.08 12.11
C TYR A 152 7.05 -1.98 11.05
N GLN A 153 6.23 -0.94 11.28
CA GLN A 153 5.91 0.03 10.25
C GLN A 153 6.83 1.24 10.29
N SER A 154 7.32 1.62 9.11
CA SER A 154 8.01 2.87 8.85
C SER A 154 7.16 4.09 9.25
N ILE A 155 7.81 5.13 9.77
CA ILE A 155 7.18 6.42 10.08
C ILE A 155 6.60 7.13 8.85
N THR A 156 7.10 6.81 7.65
CA THR A 156 6.61 7.40 6.38
C THR A 156 5.14 7.11 6.13
N GLY A 157 4.59 6.00 6.69
CA GLY A 157 3.15 5.70 6.64
C GLY A 157 2.28 6.71 7.39
N THR A 158 2.84 7.47 8.34
CA THR A 158 2.13 8.57 9.03
C THR A 158 2.28 9.89 8.27
N GLY A 159 3.31 10.02 7.42
CA GLY A 159 3.56 11.18 6.58
C GLY A 159 4.65 12.12 7.09
N VAL A 160 4.79 13.27 6.44
CA VAL A 160 5.88 14.24 6.63
C VAL A 160 6.08 14.65 8.09
N LYS A 161 4.99 14.85 8.85
CA LYS A 161 5.08 15.26 10.27
C LYS A 161 5.83 14.22 11.13
N ALA A 162 5.65 12.92 10.87
CA ALA A 162 6.33 11.89 11.61
C ALA A 162 7.82 11.79 11.24
N VAL A 163 8.15 12.02 9.98
CA VAL A 163 9.54 12.12 9.53
C VAL A 163 10.22 13.30 10.21
N GLN A 164 9.58 14.46 10.21
CA GLN A 164 10.11 15.66 10.88
C GLN A 164 10.27 15.46 12.39
N GLN A 165 9.31 14.78 13.06
CA GLN A 165 9.45 14.44 14.47
C GLN A 165 10.71 13.60 14.73
N LEU A 166 10.93 12.54 13.94
CA LEU A 166 12.11 11.68 14.11
C LEU A 166 13.42 12.46 13.89
N GLU A 167 13.49 13.29 12.85
CA GLU A 167 14.67 14.12 12.58
C GLU A 167 14.92 15.13 13.69
N ASN A 168 13.89 15.77 14.23
CA ASN A 168 14.01 16.67 15.37
C ASN A 168 14.51 15.93 16.61
N GLU A 169 13.98 14.72 16.89
CA GLU A 169 14.40 13.90 18.02
C GLU A 169 15.86 13.43 17.87
N TYR A 170 16.33 13.11 16.66
CA TYR A 170 17.75 12.81 16.40
C TYR A 170 18.66 14.02 16.64
N ALA A 171 18.21 15.19 16.27
CA ALA A 171 18.95 16.45 16.44
C ALA A 171 18.84 17.03 17.86
N GLY A 172 18.03 16.44 18.76
CA GLY A 172 17.76 16.99 20.09
C GLY A 172 16.93 18.29 20.05
N ILE A 173 16.18 18.53 18.97
CA ILE A 173 15.34 19.71 18.76
C ILE A 173 13.92 19.41 19.25
N GLN A 174 13.37 20.30 20.06
CA GLN A 174 11.96 20.23 20.43
C GLN A 174 11.09 20.76 19.28
N GLY A 175 10.09 19.99 18.84
CA GLY A 175 9.21 20.35 17.74
C GLY A 175 7.84 19.70 17.84
N ASP A 176 7.02 19.88 16.80
CA ASP A 176 5.71 19.25 16.71
C ASP A 176 5.82 17.72 16.69
N MET A 177 4.91 17.07 17.42
CA MET A 177 4.86 15.62 17.53
C MET A 177 3.68 15.07 16.72
N ALA A 178 3.96 14.10 15.84
CA ALA A 178 2.96 13.31 15.13
C ALA A 178 2.44 12.16 16.01
N TYR A 179 3.28 11.64 16.90
CA TYR A 179 2.96 10.62 17.87
C TYR A 179 2.85 11.22 19.28
N LYS A 180 2.10 10.57 20.15
CA LYS A 180 1.98 10.98 21.56
C LYS A 180 3.28 10.84 22.34
N TYR A 181 4.14 9.91 21.92
CA TYR A 181 5.41 9.58 22.56
C TYR A 181 6.58 9.77 21.60
N PRO A 182 7.81 9.96 22.10
CA PRO A 182 9.00 9.94 21.26
C PRO A 182 9.09 8.65 20.45
N ILE A 183 9.45 8.77 19.17
CA ILE A 183 9.66 7.63 18.29
C ILE A 183 11.13 7.22 18.21
N HIS A 184 12.06 8.15 18.40
CA HIS A 184 13.50 7.85 18.44
C HIS A 184 13.81 6.83 19.53
N ARG A 185 14.50 5.74 19.16
CA ARG A 185 14.83 4.61 20.05
C ARG A 185 13.63 3.96 20.73
N ASN A 186 12.48 3.97 20.10
CA ASN A 186 11.23 3.48 20.66
C ASN A 186 10.47 2.59 19.63
N ALA A 187 9.56 1.78 20.15
CA ALA A 187 8.57 1.04 19.39
C ALA A 187 7.19 1.37 19.96
N ILE A 188 6.32 1.97 19.15
CA ILE A 188 4.99 2.40 19.59
C ILE A 188 3.96 1.39 19.09
N PRO A 189 3.31 0.57 19.97
CA PRO A 189 2.35 -0.45 19.57
C PRO A 189 0.98 0.18 19.27
N GLN A 190 0.98 1.16 18.41
CA GLN A 190 -0.22 1.87 17.97
C GLN A 190 0.02 2.48 16.59
N CYS A 191 -0.75 2.02 15.61
CA CYS A 191 -0.90 2.66 14.31
C CYS A 191 -2.39 2.97 14.12
N ASP A 192 -2.74 4.27 13.91
CA ASP A 192 -4.14 4.74 13.85
C ASP A 192 -4.84 4.73 15.23
N SER A 193 -6.14 5.04 15.28
CA SER A 193 -6.96 5.08 16.49
C SER A 193 -7.47 3.69 16.86
N PHE A 194 -7.79 3.50 18.14
CA PHE A 194 -8.37 2.25 18.64
C PHE A 194 -9.85 2.11 18.29
N GLU A 195 -10.30 0.88 18.03
CA GLU A 195 -11.69 0.45 18.00
C GLU A 195 -12.12 -0.10 19.38
N GLU A 196 -13.41 -0.33 19.59
CA GLU A 196 -13.98 -0.80 20.89
C GLU A 196 -13.46 -2.19 21.31
N ASN A 197 -13.05 -3.01 20.33
CA ASN A 197 -12.52 -4.35 20.56
C ASN A 197 -11.05 -4.37 21.00
N GLY A 198 -10.42 -3.19 21.17
CA GLY A 198 -9.02 -3.04 21.59
C GLY A 198 -8.01 -3.10 20.45
N TYR A 199 -8.43 -3.43 19.23
CA TYR A 199 -7.58 -3.32 18.03
C TYR A 199 -7.51 -1.87 17.55
N THR A 200 -6.44 -1.53 16.87
CA THR A 200 -6.39 -0.28 16.11
C THR A 200 -7.11 -0.44 14.76
N LYS A 201 -7.54 0.68 14.16
CA LYS A 201 -8.09 0.66 12.79
C LYS A 201 -7.09 0.09 11.79
N GLU A 202 -5.79 0.33 11.99
CA GLU A 202 -4.74 -0.23 11.12
C GLU A 202 -4.73 -1.77 11.20
N GLU A 203 -4.81 -2.34 12.38
CA GLU A 203 -4.88 -3.79 12.57
C GLU A 203 -6.14 -4.39 11.94
N MET A 204 -7.28 -3.72 12.09
CA MET A 204 -8.53 -4.17 11.47
C MET A 204 -8.55 -4.06 9.94
N LYS A 205 -7.73 -3.17 9.34
CA LYS A 205 -7.51 -3.17 7.87
C LYS A 205 -6.86 -4.47 7.43
N LEU A 206 -5.81 -4.92 8.13
CA LEU A 206 -5.15 -6.21 7.83
C LEU A 206 -6.14 -7.38 7.87
N VAL A 207 -7.07 -7.39 8.82
CA VAL A 207 -8.10 -8.42 8.92
C VAL A 207 -9.09 -8.34 7.75
N ARG A 208 -9.77 -7.20 7.63
CA ARG A 208 -10.92 -7.04 6.72
C ARG A 208 -10.51 -7.01 5.25
N GLU A 209 -9.40 -6.34 4.95
CA GLU A 209 -8.92 -6.20 3.56
C GLU A 209 -8.33 -7.51 3.04
N THR A 210 -7.60 -8.29 3.86
CA THR A 210 -7.11 -9.63 3.49
C THR A 210 -8.23 -10.54 3.06
N GLN A 211 -9.29 -10.64 3.88
CA GLN A 211 -10.46 -11.46 3.57
C GLN A 211 -11.16 -10.99 2.28
N LYS A 212 -11.22 -9.68 2.03
CA LYS A 212 -11.85 -9.13 0.82
C LYS A 212 -11.02 -9.38 -0.43
N ILE A 213 -9.69 -9.20 -0.36
CA ILE A 213 -8.79 -9.38 -1.51
C ILE A 213 -8.68 -10.85 -1.89
N LEU A 214 -8.52 -11.74 -0.92
CA LEU A 214 -8.45 -13.19 -1.13
C LEU A 214 -9.82 -13.83 -1.39
N ASN A 215 -10.90 -13.03 -1.26
CA ASN A 215 -12.29 -13.47 -1.41
C ASN A 215 -12.64 -14.66 -0.50
N ASP A 216 -12.05 -14.70 0.70
CA ASP A 216 -12.29 -15.75 1.70
C ASP A 216 -12.49 -15.15 3.10
N LYS A 217 -13.72 -15.22 3.59
CA LYS A 217 -14.11 -14.73 4.92
C LYS A 217 -13.81 -15.74 6.04
N THR A 218 -13.40 -16.95 5.71
CA THR A 218 -13.13 -18.01 6.68
C THR A 218 -11.73 -17.88 7.27
N ILE A 219 -10.82 -17.17 6.60
CA ILE A 219 -9.47 -16.93 7.09
C ILE A 219 -9.51 -16.15 8.41
N ALA A 220 -9.03 -16.75 9.48
CA ALA A 220 -8.87 -16.10 10.76
C ALA A 220 -7.61 -15.24 10.76
N VAL A 221 -7.74 -13.92 10.98
CA VAL A 221 -6.59 -13.00 10.98
C VAL A 221 -6.54 -12.24 12.29
N THR A 222 -5.37 -12.15 12.91
CA THR A 222 -5.09 -11.25 14.03
C THR A 222 -3.80 -10.50 13.77
N ALA A 223 -3.79 -9.22 14.14
CA ALA A 223 -2.69 -8.31 13.87
C ALA A 223 -2.28 -7.49 15.08
N THR A 224 -0.99 -7.17 15.17
CA THR A 224 -0.45 -6.15 16.07
C THR A 224 0.39 -5.19 15.24
N ALA A 225 0.01 -3.92 15.19
CA ALA A 225 0.69 -2.91 14.37
C ALA A 225 1.57 -2.00 15.23
N ILE A 226 2.86 -2.01 14.93
CA ILE A 226 3.89 -1.30 15.69
C ILE A 226 4.55 -0.24 14.80
N ARG A 227 4.66 0.98 15.29
CA ARG A 227 5.47 2.02 14.66
C ARG A 227 6.89 1.98 15.18
N ILE A 228 7.87 1.96 14.27
CA ILE A 228 9.30 1.94 14.59
C ILE A 228 10.02 3.10 13.89
N PRO A 229 11.19 3.57 14.41
CA PRO A 229 11.92 4.71 13.87
C PRO A 229 12.71 4.34 12.60
N VAL A 230 12.00 3.90 11.56
CA VAL A 230 12.58 3.44 10.29
C VAL A 230 11.94 4.21 9.14
N VAL A 231 12.75 4.55 8.15
CA VAL A 231 12.34 5.08 6.84
C VAL A 231 12.59 4.01 5.78
N GLY A 232 11.76 3.91 4.77
CA GLY A 232 12.02 3.10 3.58
C GLY A 232 11.28 1.79 3.48
N GLY A 233 10.36 1.48 4.37
CA GLY A 233 9.49 0.33 4.20
C GLY A 233 8.90 -0.22 5.49
N HIS A 234 7.85 -1.00 5.33
CA HIS A 234 7.24 -1.78 6.41
C HIS A 234 7.80 -3.20 6.41
N SER A 235 7.98 -3.74 7.60
CA SER A 235 8.34 -5.14 7.81
C SER A 235 7.23 -5.87 8.55
N GLU A 236 7.08 -7.17 8.30
CA GLU A 236 6.05 -8.00 8.91
C GLU A 236 6.60 -9.36 9.30
N ALA A 237 6.39 -9.74 10.54
CA ALA A 237 6.54 -11.13 11.00
C ALA A 237 5.18 -11.81 10.84
N VAL A 238 5.09 -12.79 9.95
CA VAL A 238 3.83 -13.47 9.63
C VAL A 238 3.95 -14.94 9.96
N ASN A 239 2.99 -15.44 10.75
CA ASN A 239 2.80 -16.85 11.06
C ASN A 239 1.49 -17.29 10.41
N ILE A 240 1.55 -18.35 9.58
CA ILE A 240 0.45 -18.79 8.74
C ILE A 240 0.18 -20.26 8.97
N GLU A 241 -1.04 -20.59 9.42
CA GLU A 241 -1.55 -21.96 9.49
C GLU A 241 -2.32 -22.29 8.22
N PHE A 242 -1.98 -23.40 7.58
CA PHE A 242 -2.68 -23.95 6.42
C PHE A 242 -3.58 -25.12 6.80
N GLU A 243 -4.61 -25.37 5.99
CA GLU A 243 -5.40 -26.60 6.10
C GLU A 243 -4.58 -27.82 5.65
N ASN A 244 -3.77 -27.67 4.61
CA ASN A 244 -2.97 -28.73 4.01
C ASN A 244 -1.49 -28.63 4.43
N ASP A 245 -0.82 -29.77 4.57
CA ASP A 245 0.62 -29.80 4.81
C ASP A 245 1.40 -29.28 3.58
N PHE A 246 2.62 -28.81 3.80
CA PHE A 246 3.44 -28.15 2.80
C PHE A 246 4.91 -28.58 2.88
N ASP A 247 5.63 -28.46 1.78
CA ASP A 247 7.08 -28.51 1.73
C ASP A 247 7.65 -27.08 1.71
N VAL A 248 8.62 -26.80 2.57
CA VAL A 248 9.22 -25.44 2.69
C VAL A 248 9.95 -25.02 1.42
N ASN A 249 10.57 -25.97 0.70
CA ASN A 249 11.27 -25.65 -0.55
C ASN A 249 10.26 -25.37 -1.67
N GLU A 250 9.13 -26.08 -1.67
CA GLU A 250 8.04 -25.79 -2.60
C GLU A 250 7.44 -24.39 -2.33
N VAL A 251 7.26 -24.00 -1.06
CA VAL A 251 6.85 -22.63 -0.71
C VAL A 251 7.83 -21.60 -1.26
N ARG A 252 9.15 -21.81 -1.10
CA ARG A 252 10.17 -20.93 -1.68
C ARG A 252 10.08 -20.85 -3.20
N GLN A 253 9.83 -21.95 -3.87
CA GLN A 253 9.67 -21.98 -5.34
C GLN A 253 8.42 -21.23 -5.79
N ILE A 254 7.29 -21.40 -5.10
CA ILE A 254 6.05 -20.67 -5.39
C ILE A 254 6.31 -19.16 -5.28
N LEU A 255 6.91 -18.71 -4.17
CA LEU A 255 7.21 -17.31 -3.95
C LEU A 255 8.22 -16.77 -4.97
N HIS A 256 9.24 -17.55 -5.31
CA HIS A 256 10.23 -17.16 -6.34
C HIS A 256 9.60 -16.96 -7.72
N ASN A 257 8.58 -17.74 -8.05
CA ASN A 257 7.86 -17.66 -9.32
C ASN A 257 6.71 -16.65 -9.32
N THR A 258 6.45 -15.99 -8.18
CA THR A 258 5.37 -15.01 -8.05
C THR A 258 5.84 -13.65 -8.54
N SER A 259 5.15 -13.09 -9.53
CA SER A 259 5.46 -11.76 -10.06
C SER A 259 5.37 -10.69 -8.96
N GLY A 260 6.38 -9.81 -8.88
CA GLY A 260 6.46 -8.75 -7.87
C GLY A 260 6.89 -9.23 -6.48
N VAL A 261 7.28 -10.51 -6.34
CA VAL A 261 7.85 -11.08 -5.12
C VAL A 261 9.31 -11.48 -5.36
N THR A 262 10.20 -11.07 -4.46
CA THR A 262 11.61 -11.44 -4.48
C THR A 262 11.98 -12.17 -3.20
N VAL A 263 12.44 -13.43 -3.32
CA VAL A 263 12.90 -14.23 -2.18
C VAL A 263 14.34 -13.88 -1.81
N GLN A 264 14.56 -13.45 -0.56
CA GLN A 264 15.86 -13.19 0.05
C GLN A 264 15.98 -14.05 1.31
N ASP A 265 16.41 -15.30 1.18
CA ASP A 265 16.38 -16.29 2.26
C ASP A 265 17.60 -17.18 2.23
N ASN A 266 18.81 -16.63 2.44
CA ASN A 266 20.05 -17.36 2.55
C ASN A 266 20.68 -17.17 3.94
N LEU A 267 20.64 -18.21 4.76
CA LEU A 267 21.12 -18.17 6.13
C LEU A 267 22.64 -18.14 6.23
N ASP A 268 23.36 -18.77 5.30
CA ASP A 268 24.83 -18.85 5.32
C ASP A 268 25.47 -17.50 5.04
N THR A 269 24.81 -16.68 4.21
CA THR A 269 25.28 -15.33 3.87
C THR A 269 24.54 -14.23 4.62
N TYR A 270 23.68 -14.58 5.59
CA TYR A 270 22.85 -13.64 6.34
C TYR A 270 21.99 -12.74 5.44
N THR A 271 21.51 -13.29 4.30
CA THR A 271 20.68 -12.55 3.35
C THR A 271 19.21 -12.71 3.70
N TYR A 272 18.60 -11.62 4.13
CA TYR A 272 17.18 -11.50 4.45
C TYR A 272 16.67 -10.09 4.18
N PRO A 273 15.35 -9.89 3.98
CA PRO A 273 14.80 -8.58 3.67
C PRO A 273 14.93 -7.59 4.82
N MET A 274 15.29 -6.35 4.49
CA MET A 274 15.34 -5.23 5.43
C MET A 274 14.80 -3.95 4.78
N PRO A 275 14.17 -3.03 5.54
CA PRO A 275 13.63 -1.77 5.00
C PRO A 275 14.64 -0.96 4.18
N ILE A 276 15.88 -0.87 4.65
CA ILE A 276 16.95 -0.12 3.98
C ILE A 276 17.25 -0.62 2.56
N PHE A 277 17.02 -1.91 2.28
CA PHE A 277 17.22 -2.50 0.96
C PHE A 277 15.95 -2.58 0.12
N ALA A 278 14.78 -2.45 0.74
CA ALA A 278 13.49 -2.39 0.06
C ALA A 278 13.16 -0.96 -0.41
N GLN A 279 13.72 0.04 0.25
CA GLN A 279 13.48 1.45 -0.08
C GLN A 279 13.76 1.74 -1.57
N GLY A 280 12.81 2.40 -2.23
CA GLY A 280 12.90 2.77 -3.64
C GLY A 280 12.66 1.60 -4.62
N LYS A 281 12.27 0.41 -4.14
CA LYS A 281 11.97 -0.76 -4.97
C LYS A 281 10.48 -1.08 -4.97
N ASP A 282 10.03 -1.70 -6.07
CA ASP A 282 8.62 -2.07 -6.25
C ASP A 282 8.30 -3.50 -5.78
N ASP A 283 9.32 -4.32 -5.55
CA ASP A 283 9.13 -5.71 -5.12
C ASP A 283 8.67 -5.82 -3.66
N VAL A 284 7.96 -6.90 -3.38
CA VAL A 284 7.75 -7.43 -2.05
C VAL A 284 8.84 -8.47 -1.78
N PHE A 285 9.66 -8.23 -0.76
CA PHE A 285 10.77 -9.10 -0.39
C PHE A 285 10.33 -10.07 0.70
N VAL A 286 10.61 -11.37 0.53
CA VAL A 286 10.24 -12.42 1.48
C VAL A 286 11.48 -13.22 1.88
N GLY A 287 11.64 -13.46 3.17
CA GLY A 287 12.72 -14.28 3.70
C GLY A 287 12.39 -14.84 5.09
N ARG A 288 13.39 -15.45 5.74
CA ARG A 288 13.23 -16.12 7.03
C ARG A 288 12.11 -17.18 7.00
N ILE A 289 11.98 -17.84 5.84
CA ILE A 289 10.94 -18.85 5.57
C ILE A 289 11.31 -20.15 6.28
N ARG A 290 10.47 -20.57 7.23
CA ARG A 290 10.73 -21.78 8.04
C ARG A 290 9.44 -22.32 8.63
N ARG A 291 9.39 -23.64 8.85
CA ARG A 291 8.28 -24.26 9.61
C ARG A 291 8.20 -23.66 11.01
N ASP A 292 6.99 -23.59 11.52
CA ASP A 292 6.73 -23.40 12.95
C ASP A 292 6.68 -24.78 13.59
N GLU A 293 7.69 -25.11 14.41
CA GLU A 293 7.77 -26.43 15.06
C GLU A 293 6.77 -26.59 16.21
N SER A 294 6.14 -25.49 16.64
CA SER A 294 5.18 -25.49 17.75
C SER A 294 3.74 -25.78 17.31
N GLN A 295 3.46 -25.71 15.99
CA GLN A 295 2.11 -25.82 15.44
C GLN A 295 2.13 -26.58 14.12
N PRO A 296 1.30 -27.63 13.95
CA PRO A 296 1.18 -28.34 12.67
C PRO A 296 0.80 -27.43 11.51
N ASN A 297 1.21 -27.77 10.29
CA ASN A 297 0.88 -27.07 9.04
C ASN A 297 1.12 -25.56 9.08
N THR A 298 2.08 -25.10 9.88
CA THR A 298 2.30 -23.69 10.13
C THR A 298 3.70 -23.25 9.70
N ILE A 299 3.77 -22.08 9.07
CA ILE A 299 5.00 -21.48 8.56
C ILE A 299 5.18 -20.07 9.10
N ASN A 300 6.44 -19.71 9.35
CA ASN A 300 6.86 -18.35 9.66
C ASN A 300 7.59 -17.75 8.48
N MET A 301 7.34 -16.47 8.19
CA MET A 301 8.09 -15.70 7.20
C MET A 301 8.24 -14.24 7.63
N TRP A 302 9.18 -13.56 6.99
CA TRP A 302 9.46 -12.14 7.15
C TRP A 302 9.27 -11.45 5.81
N ILE A 303 8.40 -10.44 5.76
CA ILE A 303 7.99 -9.75 4.54
C ILE A 303 8.35 -8.27 4.68
N VAL A 304 8.97 -7.70 3.66
CA VAL A 304 9.34 -6.28 3.64
C VAL A 304 9.03 -5.68 2.28
N SER A 305 8.47 -4.48 2.27
CA SER A 305 8.24 -3.71 1.04
C SER A 305 8.27 -2.22 1.31
N ASP A 306 8.62 -1.42 0.29
CA ASP A 306 8.48 0.04 0.36
C ASP A 306 7.00 0.43 0.39
N ASN A 307 6.57 0.98 1.52
CA ASN A 307 5.17 1.32 1.78
C ASN A 307 4.64 2.49 0.95
N LEU A 308 5.51 3.32 0.39
CA LEU A 308 5.14 4.42 -0.51
C LEU A 308 5.08 3.97 -1.97
N ARG A 309 5.83 2.91 -2.34
CA ARG A 309 5.88 2.35 -3.69
C ARG A 309 4.83 1.23 -3.85
N LYS A 310 5.22 -0.04 -3.70
CA LYS A 310 4.25 -1.15 -3.85
C LYS A 310 3.08 -1.02 -2.87
N GLY A 311 3.33 -0.52 -1.65
CA GLY A 311 2.29 -0.27 -0.66
C GLY A 311 1.28 0.82 -1.02
N ALA A 312 1.56 1.67 -2.03
CA ALA A 312 0.68 2.78 -2.41
C ALA A 312 0.80 3.14 -3.90
N ALA A 313 1.79 3.96 -4.28
CA ALA A 313 1.89 4.57 -5.60
C ALA A 313 2.00 3.54 -6.71
N THR A 314 2.89 2.56 -6.59
CA THR A 314 3.11 1.55 -7.63
C THR A 314 1.88 0.69 -7.83
N ASN A 315 1.25 0.20 -6.75
CA ASN A 315 0.01 -0.59 -6.86
C ASN A 315 -1.11 0.20 -7.54
N THR A 316 -1.25 1.49 -7.20
CA THR A 316 -2.23 2.41 -7.83
C THR A 316 -1.99 2.53 -9.33
N ILE A 317 -0.73 2.69 -9.75
CA ILE A 317 -0.38 2.85 -11.16
C ILE A 317 -0.53 1.52 -11.91
N GLN A 318 -0.18 0.40 -11.29
CA GLN A 318 -0.41 -0.94 -11.86
C GLN A 318 -1.91 -1.23 -12.08
N ILE A 319 -2.79 -0.75 -11.19
CA ILE A 319 -4.24 -0.81 -11.43
C ILE A 319 -4.59 -0.02 -12.70
N ALA A 320 -4.07 1.21 -12.84
CA ALA A 320 -4.30 2.03 -14.02
C ALA A 320 -3.75 1.37 -15.31
N GLU A 321 -2.56 0.77 -15.25
CA GLU A 321 -1.98 0.00 -16.36
C GLU A 321 -2.88 -1.17 -16.77
N TYR A 322 -3.40 -1.91 -15.80
CA TYR A 322 -4.32 -3.02 -16.04
C TYR A 322 -5.60 -2.54 -16.76
N LEU A 323 -6.18 -1.43 -16.31
CA LEU A 323 -7.37 -0.85 -16.93
C LEU A 323 -7.12 -0.47 -18.39
N ILE A 324 -5.98 0.13 -18.69
CA ILE A 324 -5.59 0.51 -20.06
C ILE A 324 -5.38 -0.74 -20.92
N ALA A 325 -4.60 -1.68 -20.43
CA ALA A 325 -4.26 -2.90 -21.17
C ALA A 325 -5.51 -3.74 -21.54
N ASN A 326 -6.57 -3.64 -20.73
CA ASN A 326 -7.82 -4.36 -20.95
C ASN A 326 -8.96 -3.49 -21.52
N ASN A 327 -8.68 -2.26 -21.95
CA ASN A 327 -9.66 -1.30 -22.50
C ASN A 327 -10.84 -1.04 -21.56
N LEU A 328 -10.58 -0.89 -20.26
CA LEU A 328 -11.58 -0.65 -19.22
C LEU A 328 -11.74 0.84 -18.82
N VAL A 329 -10.94 1.72 -19.41
CA VAL A 329 -11.01 3.18 -19.22
C VAL A 329 -11.70 3.83 -20.41
#